data_c2d6b881969417d7032caee1086a15cc
#
_entry.id   c2d6b881969417d7032caee1086a15cc
#
_cell.length_a   1.000
_cell.length_b   1.000
_cell.length_c   1.000
_cell.angle_alpha   90.00
_cell.angle_beta   90.00
_cell.angle_gamma   90.00
#
_symmetry.space_group_name_H-M   'P 1'
#
loop_
_entity.id
_entity.type
_entity.pdbx_description
1 polymer ?
#
loop_
_entity_poly.entity_id
_entity_poly.type
_entity_poly.pdbx_seq_one_letter_code
_entity_poly.pdbx_strand_id
1 'polypeptide(L)'
;MAYRMHLMVCAGTGCVSNRSLEFRDALQKEIEKRGLDNEIQVVTTGCNGFCGVGPLMVVQPDGIFYQALSPKDVPHLVEEHFLKGRPVDKLMYVPPETRTPVPKMMDIPFFARQMLIALRNRGLIDPESIDEYIARDGYAALAKALSQMTPEEILNEVKISGLRGRGGAGFPAATKWEAVRDAEGEPKYVICNGDEGDPGAFMDRSIVESDPHSVIEGMLLGARAIGARWGVVYIRNEYPLAVQRIHIAIDQAREYGLLGENILDTGFDFDISVSKGAGAFVCGEATALVAAVEGRLGEPRARPPRLAEKGLWGKPTCLNNVETWANVPPIINRGGNWFAQIGTEKSKGTKVFSLVGKIKSTGLVEVPMGITLREIIYDIGGGIPGGKKLKAVQTGGPSGGCIPNELIDLPVDFETLTEAGSMMGSGGMVVMDEDTCMVDVARYFLGFTQDESCGKCTPCREGTKLMLDILTKITDGHGTMEDLESLEEVAKIVAETSLCGLGTSAPNPVLTTLRYFRDEYLAHIEAHKCPAHVCRQLNTYRIDPEVCVQRGHGCGVCKRECPEKAIFGEKNQPHKIDISKCNKCGTCVDMCHFNAVIVE
;
A
#
# COMPACT_ATOMS: atom_id res chain seq x y z
N MET A 1 -13.65 -35.16 13.12
CA MET A 1 -12.38 -35.78 12.68
C MET A 1 -11.44 -34.63 12.28
N ALA A 2 -10.16 -34.76 12.54
CA ALA A 2 -9.21 -33.72 12.08
C ALA A 2 -8.97 -33.90 10.56
N TYR A 3 -9.03 -32.81 9.81
CA TYR A 3 -8.65 -32.83 8.41
C TYR A 3 -7.16 -33.15 8.26
N ARG A 4 -6.79 -33.99 7.30
CA ARG A 4 -5.38 -34.26 6.99
C ARG A 4 -4.74 -33.13 6.16
N MET A 5 -5.54 -32.29 5.54
CA MET A 5 -5.07 -31.24 4.64
C MET A 5 -6.02 -30.04 4.67
N HIS A 6 -5.44 -28.83 4.71
CA HIS A 6 -6.17 -27.57 4.55
C HIS A 6 -5.67 -26.84 3.32
N LEU A 7 -6.56 -26.47 2.44
CA LEU A 7 -6.27 -25.76 1.20
C LEU A 7 -6.59 -24.27 1.40
N MET A 8 -5.57 -23.50 1.75
CA MET A 8 -5.67 -22.09 2.10
C MET A 8 -5.69 -21.23 0.83
N VAL A 9 -6.88 -20.93 0.31
CA VAL A 9 -7.08 -20.16 -0.92
C VAL A 9 -7.15 -18.66 -0.61
N CYS A 10 -6.27 -17.88 -1.21
CA CYS A 10 -6.27 -16.43 -1.03
C CYS A 10 -7.50 -15.77 -1.65
N ALA A 11 -8.25 -15.02 -0.85
CA ALA A 11 -9.40 -14.22 -1.26
C ALA A 11 -9.28 -12.75 -0.81
N GLY A 12 -8.06 -12.19 -0.83
CA GLY A 12 -7.86 -10.75 -0.82
C GLY A 12 -8.23 -10.13 -2.17
N THR A 13 -8.55 -8.84 -2.18
CA THR A 13 -9.08 -8.12 -3.36
C THR A 13 -8.30 -8.41 -4.66
N GLY A 14 -6.97 -8.44 -4.65
CA GLY A 14 -6.16 -8.72 -5.86
C GLY A 14 -6.37 -10.14 -6.41
N CYS A 15 -6.47 -11.16 -5.56
CA CYS A 15 -6.75 -12.52 -5.98
C CYS A 15 -8.20 -12.69 -6.44
N VAL A 16 -9.16 -12.04 -5.77
CA VAL A 16 -10.58 -12.04 -6.18
C VAL A 16 -10.74 -11.44 -7.57
N SER A 17 -10.08 -10.32 -7.87
CA SER A 17 -10.07 -9.72 -9.21
C SER A 17 -9.48 -10.66 -10.27
N ASN A 18 -8.58 -11.56 -9.88
CA ASN A 18 -8.02 -12.61 -10.72
C ASN A 18 -8.80 -13.94 -10.64
N ARG A 19 -10.07 -13.92 -10.21
CA ARG A 19 -11.00 -15.05 -10.17
C ARG A 19 -10.63 -16.15 -9.17
N SER A 20 -10.02 -15.84 -8.05
CA SER A 20 -9.70 -16.84 -7.01
C SER A 20 -10.94 -17.53 -6.43
N LEU A 21 -12.08 -16.84 -6.36
CA LEU A 21 -13.33 -17.44 -5.89
C LEU A 21 -13.88 -18.49 -6.86
N GLU A 22 -13.76 -18.27 -8.18
CA GLU A 22 -14.11 -19.29 -9.18
C GLU A 22 -13.23 -20.54 -9.07
N PHE A 23 -11.93 -20.35 -8.79
CA PHE A 23 -11.01 -21.44 -8.51
C PHE A 23 -11.39 -22.19 -7.23
N ARG A 24 -11.65 -21.47 -6.13
CA ARG A 24 -12.12 -22.06 -4.86
C ARG A 24 -13.38 -22.88 -5.04
N ASP A 25 -14.39 -22.35 -5.72
CA ASP A 25 -15.67 -23.04 -5.92
C ASP A 25 -15.51 -24.30 -6.79
N ALA A 26 -14.65 -24.25 -7.81
CA ALA A 26 -14.32 -25.42 -8.61
C ALA A 26 -13.58 -26.48 -7.78
N LEU A 27 -12.66 -26.03 -6.90
CA LEU A 27 -11.90 -26.88 -6.01
C LEU A 27 -12.81 -27.59 -5.01
N GLN A 28 -13.70 -26.86 -4.36
CA GLN A 28 -14.68 -27.40 -3.41
C GLN A 28 -15.55 -28.48 -4.07
N LYS A 29 -16.10 -28.19 -5.25
CA LYS A 29 -16.92 -29.14 -6.02
C LYS A 29 -16.17 -30.41 -6.41
N GLU A 30 -14.91 -30.32 -6.83
CA GLU A 30 -14.13 -31.51 -7.22
C GLU A 30 -13.76 -32.35 -5.98
N ILE A 31 -13.48 -31.73 -4.83
CA ILE A 31 -13.25 -32.43 -3.56
C ILE A 31 -14.50 -33.19 -3.12
N GLU A 32 -15.67 -32.56 -3.12
CA GLU A 32 -16.96 -33.21 -2.82
C GLU A 32 -17.26 -34.35 -3.78
N LYS A 33 -17.10 -34.13 -5.08
CA LYS A 33 -17.31 -35.15 -6.11
C LYS A 33 -16.41 -36.39 -5.94
N ARG A 34 -15.21 -36.22 -5.38
CA ARG A 34 -14.28 -37.30 -5.08
C ARG A 34 -14.48 -37.92 -3.69
N GLY A 35 -15.42 -37.42 -2.88
CA GLY A 35 -15.67 -37.88 -1.52
C GLY A 35 -14.53 -37.57 -0.55
N LEU A 36 -13.81 -36.48 -0.75
CA LEU A 36 -12.65 -36.06 0.04
C LEU A 36 -13.00 -34.97 1.07
N ASP A 37 -14.23 -34.52 1.12
CA ASP A 37 -14.74 -33.44 1.97
C ASP A 37 -14.61 -33.70 3.48
N ASN A 38 -14.48 -34.97 3.89
CA ASN A 38 -14.21 -35.36 5.29
C ASN A 38 -12.71 -35.41 5.63
N GLU A 39 -11.83 -35.27 4.63
CA GLU A 39 -10.37 -35.37 4.79
C GLU A 39 -9.65 -34.06 4.47
N ILE A 40 -10.24 -33.25 3.59
CA ILE A 40 -9.63 -32.05 3.05
C ILE A 40 -10.61 -30.88 3.23
N GLN A 41 -10.14 -29.84 3.89
CA GLN A 41 -10.89 -28.59 4.05
C GLN A 41 -10.36 -27.51 3.09
N VAL A 42 -11.26 -26.86 2.36
CA VAL A 42 -10.96 -25.63 1.61
C VAL A 42 -11.25 -24.43 2.50
N VAL A 43 -10.23 -23.65 2.82
CA VAL A 43 -10.32 -22.46 3.66
C VAL A 43 -10.14 -21.23 2.79
N THR A 44 -11.07 -20.29 2.89
CA THR A 44 -10.97 -18.99 2.23
C THR A 44 -10.18 -18.04 3.12
N THR A 45 -8.94 -17.71 2.76
CA THR A 45 -8.11 -16.83 3.60
C THR A 45 -8.18 -15.37 3.16
N GLY A 46 -7.72 -14.48 4.02
CA GLY A 46 -7.46 -13.09 3.66
C GLY A 46 -6.32 -12.92 2.64
N CYS A 47 -5.88 -11.67 2.44
CA CYS A 47 -4.81 -11.37 1.51
C CYS A 47 -3.49 -12.02 1.96
N ASN A 48 -2.87 -12.81 1.08
CA ASN A 48 -1.56 -13.44 1.34
C ASN A 48 -0.36 -12.51 1.05
N GLY A 49 -0.62 -11.33 0.50
CA GLY A 49 0.38 -10.30 0.25
C GLY A 49 1.22 -10.46 -1.01
N PHE A 50 1.22 -11.59 -1.72
CA PHE A 50 1.99 -11.78 -2.95
C PHE A 50 1.11 -11.58 -4.20
N CYS A 51 0.67 -10.33 -4.40
CA CYS A 51 -0.37 -9.99 -5.37
C CYS A 51 0.03 -10.21 -6.83
N GLY A 52 1.32 -10.10 -7.17
CA GLY A 52 1.83 -10.24 -8.54
C GLY A 52 1.68 -11.65 -9.13
N VAL A 53 1.40 -12.67 -8.31
CA VAL A 53 1.34 -14.08 -8.75
C VAL A 53 -0.01 -14.76 -8.49
N GLY A 54 -1.02 -14.00 -8.10
CA GLY A 54 -2.35 -14.54 -7.81
C GLY A 54 -3.10 -15.04 -9.06
N PRO A 55 -4.14 -15.89 -8.90
CA PRO A 55 -4.62 -16.53 -7.67
C PRO A 55 -3.63 -17.52 -7.06
N LEU A 56 -3.58 -17.58 -5.74
CA LEU A 56 -2.65 -18.46 -5.04
C LEU A 56 -3.33 -19.30 -3.96
N MET A 57 -2.70 -20.43 -3.65
CA MET A 57 -3.14 -21.36 -2.62
C MET A 57 -1.92 -21.91 -1.87
N VAL A 58 -2.06 -22.08 -0.56
CA VAL A 58 -1.09 -22.80 0.27
C VAL A 58 -1.72 -24.08 0.80
N VAL A 59 -1.05 -25.21 0.61
CA VAL A 59 -1.51 -26.51 1.12
C VAL A 59 -0.83 -26.80 2.45
N GLN A 60 -1.61 -26.88 3.51
CA GLN A 60 -1.15 -27.21 4.85
C GLN A 60 -1.39 -28.70 5.16
N PRO A 61 -0.54 -29.38 5.98
CA PRO A 61 0.54 -28.80 6.81
C PRO A 61 1.87 -28.62 6.10
N ASP A 62 2.05 -29.11 4.88
CA ASP A 62 3.37 -29.16 4.20
C ASP A 62 3.85 -27.77 3.73
N GLY A 63 2.97 -26.78 3.68
CA GLY A 63 3.29 -25.41 3.25
C GLY A 63 3.53 -25.28 1.74
N ILE A 64 3.02 -26.19 0.92
CA ILE A 64 3.20 -26.18 -0.54
C ILE A 64 2.46 -24.97 -1.14
N PHE A 65 3.20 -24.16 -1.88
CA PHE A 65 2.72 -22.92 -2.49
C PHE A 65 2.43 -23.08 -3.97
N TYR A 66 1.21 -22.73 -4.37
CA TYR A 66 0.78 -22.70 -5.76
C TYR A 66 0.36 -21.30 -6.19
N GLN A 67 0.68 -20.94 -7.44
CA GLN A 67 0.42 -19.62 -8.02
C GLN A 67 -0.30 -19.69 -9.38
N ALA A 68 -0.82 -18.52 -9.82
CA ALA A 68 -1.47 -18.34 -11.12
C ALA A 68 -2.54 -19.41 -11.41
N LEU A 69 -3.27 -19.79 -10.38
CA LEU A 69 -4.24 -20.88 -10.41
C LEU A 69 -5.51 -20.53 -11.18
N SER A 70 -6.05 -21.51 -11.86
CA SER A 70 -7.32 -21.40 -12.59
C SER A 70 -8.22 -22.63 -12.34
N PRO A 71 -9.55 -22.56 -12.57
CA PRO A 71 -10.43 -23.71 -12.45
C PRO A 71 -10.01 -24.93 -13.29
N LYS A 72 -9.27 -24.71 -14.37
CA LYS A 72 -8.76 -25.79 -15.25
C LYS A 72 -7.68 -26.66 -14.60
N ASP A 73 -6.98 -26.12 -13.59
CA ASP A 73 -5.91 -26.82 -12.90
C ASP A 73 -6.43 -27.75 -11.80
N VAL A 74 -7.68 -27.56 -11.35
CA VAL A 74 -8.29 -28.27 -10.23
C VAL A 74 -8.28 -29.80 -10.39
N PRO A 75 -8.76 -30.40 -11.49
CA PRO A 75 -8.77 -31.86 -11.62
C PRO A 75 -7.39 -32.48 -11.50
N HIS A 76 -6.37 -31.79 -12.04
CA HIS A 76 -4.97 -32.24 -12.02
C HIS A 76 -4.36 -32.09 -10.61
N LEU A 77 -4.62 -31.00 -9.92
CA LEU A 77 -4.20 -30.80 -8.53
C LEU A 77 -4.77 -31.86 -7.59
N VAL A 78 -6.07 -32.14 -7.71
CA VAL A 78 -6.74 -33.15 -6.87
C VAL A 78 -6.17 -34.53 -7.13
N GLU A 79 -6.01 -34.91 -8.39
CA GLU A 79 -5.49 -36.23 -8.78
C GLU A 79 -4.02 -36.44 -8.37
N GLU A 80 -3.15 -35.50 -8.68
CA GLU A 80 -1.70 -35.68 -8.47
C GLU A 80 -1.29 -35.36 -7.04
N HIS A 81 -1.70 -34.20 -6.50
CA HIS A 81 -1.24 -33.82 -5.18
C HIS A 81 -2.12 -34.38 -4.06
N PHE A 82 -3.44 -34.20 -4.13
CA PHE A 82 -4.26 -34.50 -2.96
C PHE A 82 -4.58 -35.99 -2.81
N LEU A 83 -4.63 -36.73 -3.91
CA LEU A 83 -4.81 -38.18 -3.89
C LEU A 83 -3.50 -38.97 -3.90
N LYS A 84 -2.54 -38.58 -4.76
CA LYS A 84 -1.30 -39.35 -4.97
C LYS A 84 -0.10 -38.80 -4.19
N GLY A 85 -0.23 -37.67 -3.49
CA GLY A 85 0.85 -37.04 -2.72
C GLY A 85 2.00 -36.49 -3.56
N ARG A 86 1.76 -36.18 -4.84
CA ARG A 86 2.77 -35.66 -5.78
C ARG A 86 2.47 -34.20 -6.10
N PRO A 87 3.15 -33.24 -5.49
CA PRO A 87 2.99 -31.82 -5.81
C PRO A 87 3.21 -31.51 -7.29
N VAL A 88 2.51 -30.50 -7.81
CA VAL A 88 2.48 -30.15 -9.25
C VAL A 88 3.46 -29.02 -9.55
N ASP A 89 4.69 -29.35 -9.93
CA ASP A 89 5.81 -28.41 -10.10
C ASP A 89 5.48 -27.21 -11.01
N LYS A 90 4.75 -27.43 -12.11
CA LYS A 90 4.42 -26.36 -13.07
C LYS A 90 3.52 -25.25 -12.52
N LEU A 91 2.86 -25.50 -11.38
CA LEU A 91 2.01 -24.52 -10.68
C LEU A 91 2.71 -23.87 -9.49
N MET A 92 3.94 -24.27 -9.19
CA MET A 92 4.75 -23.69 -8.12
C MET A 92 5.40 -22.38 -8.55
N TYR A 93 5.87 -21.62 -7.58
CA TYR A 93 6.68 -20.44 -7.84
C TYR A 93 8.06 -20.83 -8.39
N VAL A 94 8.46 -20.16 -9.47
CA VAL A 94 9.76 -20.36 -10.10
C VAL A 94 10.52 -19.03 -10.10
N PRO A 95 11.59 -18.89 -9.29
CA PRO A 95 12.43 -17.71 -9.34
C PRO A 95 13.05 -17.55 -10.74
N PRO A 96 13.06 -16.32 -11.29
CA PRO A 96 13.62 -16.07 -12.63
C PRO A 96 15.09 -16.50 -12.79
N GLU A 97 15.84 -16.43 -11.68
CA GLU A 97 17.29 -16.69 -11.65
C GLU A 97 17.63 -18.19 -11.71
N THR A 98 16.89 -19.00 -10.96
CA THR A 98 17.22 -20.43 -10.81
C THR A 98 16.46 -21.33 -11.79
N ARG A 99 15.28 -20.89 -12.25
CA ARG A 99 14.35 -21.67 -13.08
C ARG A 99 13.92 -22.99 -12.45
N THR A 100 14.12 -23.15 -11.15
CA THR A 100 13.75 -24.34 -10.38
C THR A 100 12.52 -24.03 -9.53
N PRO A 101 11.47 -24.87 -9.56
CA PRO A 101 10.30 -24.68 -8.71
C PRO A 101 10.67 -24.65 -7.23
N VAL A 102 10.08 -23.73 -6.47
CA VAL A 102 10.21 -23.64 -5.00
C VAL A 102 8.90 -24.13 -4.38
N PRO A 103 8.88 -25.34 -3.79
CA PRO A 103 7.64 -25.94 -3.31
C PRO A 103 7.04 -25.21 -2.10
N LYS A 104 7.85 -24.87 -1.11
CA LYS A 104 7.35 -24.34 0.16
C LYS A 104 7.31 -22.82 0.16
N MET A 105 6.20 -22.26 0.67
CA MET A 105 6.01 -20.81 0.78
C MET A 105 7.15 -20.13 1.53
N MET A 106 7.61 -20.70 2.64
CA MET A 106 8.66 -20.11 3.46
C MET A 106 10.07 -20.19 2.86
N ASP A 107 10.26 -20.97 1.78
CA ASP A 107 11.53 -21.02 1.05
C ASP A 107 11.58 -19.97 -0.08
N ILE A 108 10.44 -19.33 -0.39
CA ILE A 108 10.38 -18.23 -1.35
C ILE A 108 10.96 -16.97 -0.70
N PRO A 109 11.98 -16.31 -1.29
CA PRO A 109 12.64 -15.14 -0.69
C PRO A 109 11.68 -14.02 -0.28
N PHE A 110 10.60 -13.83 -1.04
CA PHE A 110 9.56 -12.86 -0.72
C PHE A 110 8.94 -13.08 0.67
N PHE A 111 8.74 -14.33 1.09
CA PHE A 111 8.15 -14.65 2.41
C PHE A 111 9.21 -14.86 3.50
N ALA A 112 10.31 -15.52 3.17
CA ALA A 112 11.31 -15.97 4.13
C ALA A 112 11.99 -14.84 4.92
N ARG A 113 12.06 -13.63 4.35
CA ARG A 113 12.76 -12.49 4.94
C ARG A 113 11.86 -11.48 5.65
N GLN A 114 10.56 -11.77 5.75
CA GLN A 114 9.60 -10.92 6.43
C GLN A 114 9.47 -11.28 7.91
N MET A 115 9.12 -10.29 8.72
CA MET A 115 8.77 -10.46 10.13
C MET A 115 7.33 -10.01 10.34
N LEU A 116 6.41 -10.96 10.49
CA LEU A 116 4.98 -10.67 10.55
C LEU A 116 4.52 -10.44 11.98
N ILE A 117 4.05 -9.24 12.30
CA ILE A 117 3.44 -8.84 13.57
C ILE A 117 2.01 -8.34 13.30
N ALA A 118 1.86 -7.30 12.52
CA ALA A 118 0.55 -6.81 12.09
C ALA A 118 -0.14 -7.79 11.12
N LEU A 119 0.65 -8.46 10.28
CA LEU A 119 0.17 -9.46 9.31
C LEU A 119 0.32 -10.92 9.80
N ARG A 120 0.42 -11.16 11.11
CA ARG A 120 0.71 -12.48 11.72
C ARG A 120 -0.23 -13.62 11.30
N ASN A 121 -1.49 -13.30 11.01
CA ASN A 121 -2.52 -14.27 10.60
C ASN A 121 -2.74 -14.34 9.08
N ARG A 122 -1.94 -13.59 8.32
CA ARG A 122 -2.04 -13.50 6.86
C ARG A 122 -1.95 -14.87 6.18
N GLY A 123 -3.01 -15.26 5.45
CA GLY A 123 -3.07 -16.54 4.74
C GLY A 123 -3.20 -17.77 5.62
N LEU A 124 -3.46 -17.61 6.93
CA LEU A 124 -3.51 -18.69 7.92
C LEU A 124 -4.88 -18.89 8.56
N ILE A 125 -5.79 -17.92 8.43
CA ILE A 125 -7.13 -17.99 8.99
C ILE A 125 -8.17 -17.60 7.95
N ASP A 126 -9.41 -18.05 8.17
CA ASP A 126 -10.60 -17.46 7.56
C ASP A 126 -10.92 -16.16 8.31
N PRO A 127 -10.82 -14.98 7.65
CA PRO A 127 -11.09 -13.69 8.30
C PRO A 127 -12.57 -13.48 8.67
N GLU A 128 -13.46 -14.38 8.23
CA GLU A 128 -14.90 -14.39 8.54
C GLU A 128 -15.22 -15.37 9.69
N SER A 129 -14.20 -15.91 10.38
CA SER A 129 -14.33 -16.83 11.51
C SER A 129 -13.61 -16.32 12.75
N ILE A 130 -14.35 -15.87 13.75
CA ILE A 130 -13.80 -15.48 15.06
C ILE A 130 -13.11 -16.64 15.76
N ASP A 131 -13.62 -17.88 15.59
CA ASP A 131 -13.05 -19.09 16.21
C ASP A 131 -11.61 -19.34 15.72
N GLU A 132 -11.33 -19.12 14.43
CA GLU A 132 -9.99 -19.27 13.90
C GLU A 132 -9.04 -18.18 14.41
N TYR A 133 -9.54 -16.96 14.65
CA TYR A 133 -8.76 -15.91 15.31
C TYR A 133 -8.46 -16.27 16.77
N ILE A 134 -9.47 -16.74 17.52
CA ILE A 134 -9.30 -17.18 18.91
C ILE A 134 -8.33 -18.36 19.02
N ALA A 135 -8.41 -19.35 18.10
CA ALA A 135 -7.49 -20.48 18.05
C ALA A 135 -6.01 -20.08 17.85
N ARG A 136 -5.75 -18.84 17.47
CA ARG A 136 -4.41 -18.26 17.31
C ARG A 136 -4.11 -17.15 18.32
N ASP A 137 -4.53 -17.36 19.55
CA ASP A 137 -4.37 -16.42 20.67
C ASP A 137 -5.13 -15.08 20.51
N GLY A 138 -6.12 -15.04 19.62
CA GLY A 138 -7.00 -13.88 19.48
C GLY A 138 -7.81 -13.63 20.75
N TYR A 139 -7.98 -12.35 21.09
CA TYR A 139 -8.61 -11.87 22.32
C TYR A 139 -7.95 -12.31 23.63
N ALA A 140 -6.82 -13.05 23.58
CA ALA A 140 -6.06 -13.38 24.77
C ALA A 140 -5.45 -12.13 25.43
N ALA A 141 -5.03 -11.15 24.62
CA ALA A 141 -4.56 -9.86 25.14
C ALA A 141 -5.66 -9.09 25.84
N LEU A 142 -6.89 -9.09 25.30
CA LEU A 142 -8.04 -8.47 25.93
C LEU A 142 -8.39 -9.17 27.26
N ALA A 143 -8.47 -10.50 27.28
CA ALA A 143 -8.73 -11.27 28.49
C ALA A 143 -7.69 -10.99 29.58
N LYS A 144 -6.39 -10.97 29.24
CA LYS A 144 -5.30 -10.57 30.13
C LYS A 144 -5.47 -9.14 30.64
N ALA A 145 -5.75 -8.20 29.76
CA ALA A 145 -5.89 -6.79 30.10
C ALA A 145 -7.08 -6.53 31.05
N LEU A 146 -8.20 -7.20 30.84
CA LEU A 146 -9.39 -7.01 31.67
C LEU A 146 -9.31 -7.71 33.02
N SER A 147 -8.62 -8.86 33.13
CA SER A 147 -8.53 -9.67 34.35
C SER A 147 -7.30 -9.40 35.21
N GLN A 148 -6.20 -8.91 34.62
CA GLN A 148 -4.88 -8.86 35.28
C GLN A 148 -4.21 -7.50 35.25
N MET A 149 -4.73 -6.53 34.47
CA MET A 149 -4.06 -5.25 34.27
C MET A 149 -4.99 -4.07 34.58
N THR A 150 -4.39 -3.04 35.12
CA THR A 150 -5.04 -1.71 35.22
C THR A 150 -4.94 -0.97 33.87
N PRO A 151 -5.77 0.05 33.63
CA PRO A 151 -5.64 0.93 32.46
C PRO A 151 -4.25 1.55 32.30
N GLU A 152 -3.60 1.93 33.42
CA GLU A 152 -2.25 2.48 33.47
C GLU A 152 -1.20 1.47 33.03
N GLU A 153 -1.34 0.22 33.44
CA GLU A 153 -0.41 -0.87 33.05
C GLU A 153 -0.53 -1.17 31.55
N ILE A 154 -1.74 -1.18 30.97
CA ILE A 154 -1.95 -1.33 29.53
C ILE A 154 -1.23 -0.21 28.77
N LEU A 155 -1.46 1.03 29.19
CA LEU A 155 -0.83 2.20 28.58
C LEU A 155 0.70 2.15 28.71
N ASN A 156 1.21 1.72 29.87
CA ASN A 156 2.63 1.60 30.13
C ASN A 156 3.31 0.54 29.24
N GLU A 157 2.65 -0.60 28.97
CA GLU A 157 3.17 -1.59 28.00
C GLU A 157 3.30 -0.99 26.60
N VAL A 158 2.31 -0.22 26.14
CA VAL A 158 2.37 0.50 24.86
C VAL A 158 3.47 1.57 24.88
N LYS A 159 3.71 2.23 26.02
CA LYS A 159 4.78 3.21 26.18
C LYS A 159 6.15 2.56 26.11
N ILE A 160 6.37 1.47 26.84
CA ILE A 160 7.62 0.69 26.84
C ILE A 160 7.92 0.14 25.45
N SER A 161 6.89 -0.29 24.72
CA SER A 161 7.04 -0.83 23.35
C SER A 161 7.64 0.19 22.38
N GLY A 162 7.50 1.49 22.64
CA GLY A 162 7.88 2.55 21.73
C GLY A 162 7.07 2.58 20.45
N LEU A 163 5.85 2.00 20.45
CA LEU A 163 4.96 1.99 19.28
C LEU A 163 4.65 3.41 18.81
N ARG A 164 4.98 3.70 17.58
CA ARG A 164 4.63 4.94 16.88
C ARG A 164 3.51 4.68 15.87
N GLY A 165 2.70 5.69 15.59
CA GLY A 165 1.61 5.60 14.61
C GLY A 165 2.11 5.15 13.22
N ARG A 166 1.38 4.22 12.59
CA ARG A 166 1.70 3.63 11.28
C ARG A 166 1.02 4.33 10.09
N GLY A 167 0.18 5.32 10.37
CA GLY A 167 -0.52 6.09 9.33
C GLY A 167 0.28 7.25 8.71
N GLY A 168 1.60 7.33 8.92
CA GLY A 168 2.49 8.27 8.21
C GLY A 168 3.31 9.18 9.10
N ALA A 169 2.73 9.90 10.06
CA ALA A 169 3.43 10.89 10.87
C ALA A 169 4.31 10.31 11.98
N GLY A 170 4.21 9.02 12.29
CA GLY A 170 5.04 8.39 13.31
C GLY A 170 4.93 8.96 14.73
N PHE A 171 3.80 9.57 15.09
CA PHE A 171 3.62 10.12 16.43
C PHE A 171 3.51 8.99 17.47
N PRO A 172 4.15 9.10 18.67
CA PRO A 172 4.10 8.05 19.68
C PRO A 172 2.66 7.74 20.13
N ALA A 173 2.27 6.45 20.05
CA ALA A 173 0.89 6.04 20.35
C ALA A 173 0.54 6.29 21.83
N ALA A 174 1.43 5.90 22.76
CA ALA A 174 1.22 6.09 24.20
C ALA A 174 1.02 7.56 24.58
N THR A 175 1.81 8.48 24.03
CA THR A 175 1.65 9.93 24.30
C THR A 175 0.28 10.45 23.86
N LYS A 176 -0.23 9.94 22.74
CA LYS A 176 -1.57 10.26 22.28
C LYS A 176 -2.64 9.71 23.23
N TRP A 177 -2.48 8.48 23.70
CA TRP A 177 -3.40 7.83 24.62
C TRP A 177 -3.41 8.51 25.99
N GLU A 178 -2.23 8.87 26.54
CA GLU A 178 -2.10 9.65 27.77
C GLU A 178 -2.87 10.97 27.66
N ALA A 179 -2.66 11.71 26.57
CA ALA A 179 -3.33 12.99 26.36
C ALA A 179 -4.87 12.88 26.32
N VAL A 180 -5.41 11.78 25.75
CA VAL A 180 -6.87 11.55 25.72
C VAL A 180 -7.39 11.06 27.07
N ARG A 181 -6.64 10.17 27.76
CA ARG A 181 -7.00 9.69 29.10
C ARG A 181 -7.10 10.84 30.09
N ASP A 182 -6.12 11.74 30.07
CA ASP A 182 -6.00 12.85 31.03
C ASP A 182 -6.88 14.06 30.66
N ALA A 183 -7.45 14.09 29.44
CA ALA A 183 -8.35 15.15 29.01
C ALA A 183 -9.68 15.11 29.75
N GLU A 184 -10.19 16.30 30.12
CA GLU A 184 -11.51 16.47 30.69
C GLU A 184 -12.62 16.25 29.65
N GLY A 185 -13.72 15.66 30.09
CA GLY A 185 -14.92 15.45 29.27
C GLY A 185 -15.22 14.00 28.98
N GLU A 186 -16.52 13.69 28.96
CA GLU A 186 -17.09 12.38 28.68
C GLU A 186 -18.24 12.52 27.66
N PRO A 187 -18.56 11.48 26.87
CA PRO A 187 -17.77 10.25 26.71
C PRO A 187 -16.46 10.49 25.92
N LYS A 188 -15.47 9.60 26.07
CA LYS A 188 -14.28 9.54 25.23
C LYS A 188 -14.50 8.60 24.05
N TYR A 189 -13.82 8.87 22.94
CA TYR A 189 -13.95 8.10 21.70
C TYR A 189 -12.62 7.52 21.22
N VAL A 190 -12.70 6.35 20.58
CA VAL A 190 -11.62 5.72 19.84
C VAL A 190 -11.97 5.70 18.36
N ILE A 191 -11.05 6.09 17.49
CA ILE A 191 -11.23 6.00 16.04
C ILE A 191 -10.12 5.15 15.42
N CYS A 192 -10.53 4.21 14.59
CA CYS A 192 -9.65 3.50 13.66
C CYS A 192 -9.71 4.20 12.30
N ASN A 193 -8.59 4.78 11.89
CA ASN A 193 -8.45 5.42 10.59
C ASN A 193 -8.01 4.39 9.55
N GLY A 194 -8.93 3.95 8.71
CA GLY A 194 -8.73 3.12 7.53
C GLY A 194 -8.95 3.88 6.21
N ASP A 195 -8.78 5.20 6.22
CA ASP A 195 -8.80 6.02 5.00
C ASP A 195 -7.44 5.99 4.29
N GLU A 196 -7.17 4.87 3.64
CA GLU A 196 -5.95 4.63 2.87
C GLU A 196 -6.18 5.03 1.41
N GLY A 197 -5.81 6.26 1.06
CA GLY A 197 -6.07 6.84 -0.25
C GLY A 197 -4.86 6.94 -1.17
N ASP A 198 -3.66 6.59 -0.71
CA ASP A 198 -2.41 6.65 -1.49
C ASP A 198 -2.47 5.74 -2.73
N PRO A 199 -2.15 6.22 -3.94
CA PRO A 199 -2.01 5.38 -5.12
C PRO A 199 -0.98 4.27 -4.91
N GLY A 200 -1.41 3.01 -5.07
CA GLY A 200 -0.56 1.84 -4.86
C GLY A 200 -0.46 1.36 -3.41
N ALA A 201 -1.02 2.06 -2.42
CA ALA A 201 -1.09 1.62 -1.03
C ALA A 201 -2.30 0.73 -0.79
N PHE A 202 -2.10 -0.40 -0.08
CA PHE A 202 -3.17 -1.34 0.28
C PHE A 202 -2.85 -2.13 1.56
N MET A 203 -2.06 -1.54 2.47
CA MET A 203 -1.65 -2.16 3.73
C MET A 203 -2.82 -2.30 4.68
N ASP A 204 -3.50 -1.18 4.99
CA ASP A 204 -4.62 -1.12 5.93
C ASP A 204 -5.81 -1.94 5.43
N ARG A 205 -6.14 -1.81 4.14
CA ARG A 205 -7.13 -2.65 3.48
C ARG A 205 -6.83 -4.14 3.68
N SER A 206 -5.60 -4.55 3.44
CA SER A 206 -5.21 -5.96 3.54
C SER A 206 -5.20 -6.48 4.96
N ILE A 207 -4.89 -5.65 5.97
CA ILE A 207 -5.00 -6.03 7.38
C ILE A 207 -6.48 -6.31 7.70
N VAL A 208 -7.39 -5.39 7.34
CA VAL A 208 -8.83 -5.59 7.60
C VAL A 208 -9.40 -6.75 6.79
N GLU A 209 -8.95 -6.96 5.55
CA GLU A 209 -9.34 -8.12 4.73
C GLU A 209 -8.81 -9.46 5.27
N SER A 210 -7.74 -9.46 6.06
CA SER A 210 -7.07 -10.70 6.49
C SER A 210 -7.31 -11.05 7.95
N ASP A 211 -7.44 -10.03 8.81
CA ASP A 211 -7.51 -10.19 10.26
C ASP A 211 -8.23 -8.98 10.91
N PRO A 212 -9.54 -8.79 10.63
CA PRO A 212 -10.31 -7.67 11.17
C PRO A 212 -10.40 -7.70 12.70
N HIS A 213 -10.39 -8.88 13.31
CA HIS A 213 -10.46 -9.06 14.75
C HIS A 213 -9.23 -8.50 15.48
N SER A 214 -8.04 -8.52 14.86
CA SER A 214 -6.83 -7.92 15.43
C SER A 214 -6.96 -6.40 15.62
N VAL A 215 -7.68 -5.75 14.71
CA VAL A 215 -7.96 -4.31 14.78
C VAL A 215 -8.98 -4.03 15.87
N ILE A 216 -10.06 -4.83 15.96
CA ILE A 216 -11.10 -4.72 17.00
C ILE A 216 -10.48 -4.93 18.39
N GLU A 217 -9.68 -5.98 18.59
CA GLU A 217 -8.99 -6.24 19.85
C GLU A 217 -8.05 -5.08 20.24
N GLY A 218 -7.31 -4.53 19.27
CA GLY A 218 -6.46 -3.37 19.49
C GLY A 218 -7.25 -2.14 19.93
N MET A 219 -8.41 -1.88 19.32
CA MET A 219 -9.31 -0.78 19.72
C MET A 219 -9.88 -0.97 21.12
N LEU A 220 -10.26 -2.21 21.49
CA LEU A 220 -10.72 -2.56 22.84
C LEU A 220 -9.67 -2.29 23.90
N LEU A 221 -8.42 -2.70 23.66
CA LEU A 221 -7.28 -2.45 24.55
C LEU A 221 -7.01 -0.96 24.72
N GLY A 222 -7.05 -0.20 23.62
CA GLY A 222 -6.92 1.24 23.66
C GLY A 222 -8.07 1.91 24.40
N ALA A 223 -9.31 1.48 24.17
CA ALA A 223 -10.49 1.98 24.84
C ALA A 223 -10.42 1.75 26.36
N ARG A 224 -9.99 0.56 26.80
CA ARG A 224 -9.77 0.24 28.21
C ARG A 224 -8.72 1.14 28.84
N ALA A 225 -7.60 1.37 28.14
CA ALA A 225 -6.50 2.19 28.63
C ALA A 225 -6.87 3.67 28.82
N ILE A 226 -7.74 4.23 27.96
CA ILE A 226 -8.12 5.65 27.97
C ILE A 226 -9.48 5.95 28.62
N GLY A 227 -10.27 4.91 28.93
CA GLY A 227 -11.62 5.04 29.49
C GLY A 227 -12.68 5.39 28.43
N ALA A 228 -12.51 4.98 27.17
CA ALA A 228 -13.50 5.22 26.12
C ALA A 228 -14.60 4.16 26.12
N ARG A 229 -15.82 4.56 25.74
CA ARG A 229 -16.99 3.67 25.60
C ARG A 229 -17.43 3.43 24.16
N TRP A 230 -16.99 4.25 23.23
CA TRP A 230 -17.43 4.22 21.84
C TRP A 230 -16.25 4.23 20.87
N GLY A 231 -16.32 3.36 19.88
CA GLY A 231 -15.38 3.27 18.78
C GLY A 231 -16.02 3.54 17.42
N VAL A 232 -15.21 4.08 16.49
CA VAL A 232 -15.59 4.22 15.08
C VAL A 232 -14.48 3.66 14.22
N VAL A 233 -14.81 2.75 13.32
CA VAL A 233 -13.93 2.36 12.21
C VAL A 233 -14.32 3.20 11.00
N TYR A 234 -13.43 4.11 10.59
CA TYR A 234 -13.59 4.87 9.35
C TYR A 234 -12.84 4.18 8.24
N ILE A 235 -13.55 3.71 7.22
CA ILE A 235 -13.01 2.90 6.12
C ILE A 235 -13.55 3.40 4.78
N ARG A 236 -12.75 3.34 3.72
CA ARG A 236 -13.16 3.77 2.37
C ARG A 236 -14.26 2.87 1.82
N ASN A 237 -15.26 3.47 1.19
CA ASN A 237 -16.32 2.72 0.49
C ASN A 237 -15.79 1.93 -0.72
N GLU A 238 -14.64 2.33 -1.26
CA GLU A 238 -13.92 1.65 -2.35
C GLU A 238 -13.27 0.33 -1.93
N TYR A 239 -13.35 -0.02 -0.64
CA TYR A 239 -12.86 -1.28 -0.10
C TYR A 239 -14.00 -2.20 0.35
N PRO A 240 -14.89 -2.64 -0.59
CA PRO A 240 -16.14 -3.34 -0.23
C PRO A 240 -15.89 -4.63 0.55
N LEU A 241 -14.82 -5.38 0.24
CA LEU A 241 -14.46 -6.60 0.96
C LEU A 241 -14.02 -6.32 2.39
N ALA A 242 -13.20 -5.29 2.60
CA ALA A 242 -12.79 -4.87 3.94
C ALA A 242 -13.97 -4.35 4.76
N VAL A 243 -14.88 -3.59 4.13
CA VAL A 243 -16.14 -3.14 4.76
C VAL A 243 -17.00 -4.33 5.18
N GLN A 244 -17.17 -5.33 4.32
CA GLN A 244 -17.93 -6.54 4.64
C GLN A 244 -17.32 -7.28 5.83
N ARG A 245 -16.01 -7.55 5.80
CA ARG A 245 -15.32 -8.33 6.83
C ARG A 245 -15.28 -7.65 8.19
N ILE A 246 -15.11 -6.32 8.23
CA ILE A 246 -15.16 -5.62 9.51
C ILE A 246 -16.57 -5.64 10.13
N HIS A 247 -17.64 -5.59 9.34
CA HIS A 247 -19.00 -5.76 9.85
C HIS A 247 -19.22 -7.15 10.41
N ILE A 248 -18.84 -8.22 9.67
CA ILE A 248 -18.93 -9.60 10.15
C ILE A 248 -18.17 -9.75 11.48
N ALA A 249 -16.95 -9.24 11.56
CA ALA A 249 -16.12 -9.34 12.75
C ALA A 249 -16.72 -8.59 13.97
N ILE A 250 -17.32 -7.41 13.76
CA ILE A 250 -18.01 -6.66 14.81
C ILE A 250 -19.22 -7.45 15.31
N ASP A 251 -20.04 -8.01 14.42
CA ASP A 251 -21.23 -8.77 14.79
C ASP A 251 -20.83 -10.04 15.55
N GLN A 252 -19.82 -10.77 15.09
CA GLN A 252 -19.28 -11.94 15.82
C GLN A 252 -18.72 -11.55 17.19
N ALA A 253 -17.98 -10.43 17.29
CA ALA A 253 -17.46 -9.97 18.57
C ALA A 253 -18.58 -9.61 19.57
N ARG A 254 -19.72 -9.08 19.09
CA ARG A 254 -20.91 -8.84 19.92
C ARG A 254 -21.56 -10.16 20.37
N GLU A 255 -21.71 -11.12 19.46
CA GLU A 255 -22.28 -12.44 19.78
C GLU A 255 -21.46 -13.18 20.84
N TYR A 256 -20.13 -13.02 20.83
CA TYR A 256 -19.21 -13.61 21.81
C TYR A 256 -19.06 -12.80 23.10
N GLY A 257 -19.79 -11.68 23.27
CA GLY A 257 -19.69 -10.82 24.46
C GLY A 257 -18.36 -10.08 24.58
N LEU A 258 -17.69 -9.85 23.45
CA LEU A 258 -16.42 -9.12 23.35
C LEU A 258 -16.61 -7.66 22.94
N LEU A 259 -17.82 -7.28 22.54
CA LEU A 259 -18.28 -5.91 22.31
C LEU A 259 -19.65 -5.71 22.95
N GLY A 260 -19.98 -4.49 23.35
CA GLY A 260 -21.23 -4.11 23.99
C GLY A 260 -21.05 -3.78 25.47
N GLU A 261 -21.98 -4.25 26.30
CA GLU A 261 -22.01 -4.01 27.75
C GLU A 261 -21.36 -5.15 28.53
N ASN A 262 -20.71 -4.83 29.65
CA ASN A 262 -20.16 -5.80 30.60
C ASN A 262 -19.26 -6.87 29.98
N ILE A 263 -18.33 -6.47 29.11
CA ILE A 263 -17.44 -7.34 28.36
C ILE A 263 -16.68 -8.29 29.31
N LEU A 264 -16.77 -9.60 29.08
CA LEU A 264 -16.15 -10.67 29.89
C LEU A 264 -16.47 -10.57 31.39
N ASP A 265 -17.65 -10.06 31.75
CA ASP A 265 -18.12 -9.87 33.14
C ASP A 265 -17.22 -8.94 33.99
N THR A 266 -16.57 -7.96 33.38
CA THR A 266 -15.60 -7.07 34.04
C THR A 266 -16.15 -5.66 34.32
N GLY A 267 -17.40 -5.36 33.93
CA GLY A 267 -17.99 -4.02 34.01
C GLY A 267 -17.43 -3.05 32.98
N PHE A 268 -16.67 -3.53 32.01
CA PHE A 268 -16.16 -2.72 30.89
C PHE A 268 -17.18 -2.72 29.75
N ASP A 269 -17.57 -1.53 29.31
CA ASP A 269 -18.48 -1.32 28.18
C ASP A 269 -17.72 -0.68 27.03
N PHE A 270 -17.84 -1.24 25.84
CA PHE A 270 -17.29 -0.64 24.62
C PHE A 270 -17.97 -1.23 23.38
N ASP A 271 -18.43 -0.38 22.47
CA ASP A 271 -18.99 -0.83 21.19
C ASP A 271 -18.42 -0.03 20.01
N ILE A 272 -18.49 -0.62 18.82
CA ILE A 272 -17.89 -0.09 17.59
C ILE A 272 -18.96 0.08 16.53
N SER A 273 -18.95 1.25 15.88
CA SER A 273 -19.69 1.53 14.66
C SER A 273 -18.75 1.68 13.45
N VAL A 274 -19.27 1.48 12.25
CA VAL A 274 -18.53 1.65 11.00
C VAL A 274 -19.03 2.90 10.27
N SER A 275 -18.11 3.79 9.89
CA SER A 275 -18.37 4.95 9.06
C SER A 275 -17.64 4.78 7.72
N LYS A 276 -18.37 4.89 6.61
CA LYS A 276 -17.82 4.74 5.26
C LYS A 276 -17.41 6.09 4.68
N GLY A 277 -16.14 6.20 4.30
CA GLY A 277 -15.61 7.38 3.61
C GLY A 277 -16.10 7.47 2.16
N ALA A 278 -16.21 8.67 1.64
CA ALA A 278 -16.64 8.95 0.26
C ALA A 278 -15.48 9.08 -0.74
N GLY A 279 -14.29 8.58 -0.41
CA GLY A 279 -13.16 8.51 -1.33
C GLY A 279 -12.18 9.69 -1.30
N ALA A 280 -12.45 10.76 -0.55
CA ALA A 280 -11.55 11.90 -0.48
C ALA A 280 -10.31 11.61 0.38
N PHE A 281 -9.12 11.69 -0.22
CA PHE A 281 -7.83 11.46 0.46
C PHE A 281 -7.62 12.38 1.67
N VAL A 282 -8.08 13.62 1.58
CA VAL A 282 -7.99 14.58 2.69
C VAL A 282 -8.70 14.11 3.96
N CYS A 283 -9.69 13.20 3.87
CA CYS A 283 -10.38 12.63 5.02
C CYS A 283 -9.49 11.69 5.85
N GLY A 284 -8.31 11.30 5.37
CA GLY A 284 -7.27 10.65 6.17
C GLY A 284 -6.63 11.58 7.20
N GLU A 285 -6.71 12.92 7.01
CA GLU A 285 -6.30 13.89 8.03
C GLU A 285 -7.26 13.84 9.24
N ALA A 286 -6.70 13.80 10.42
CA ALA A 286 -7.44 13.47 11.64
C ALA A 286 -8.64 14.38 11.91
N THR A 287 -8.55 15.69 11.67
CA THR A 287 -9.65 16.63 11.90
C THR A 287 -10.67 16.62 10.78
N ALA A 288 -10.24 16.34 9.55
CA ALA A 288 -11.12 16.14 8.40
C ALA A 288 -11.93 14.85 8.54
N LEU A 289 -11.29 13.77 9.00
CA LEU A 289 -11.97 12.50 9.29
C LEU A 289 -13.08 12.68 10.33
N VAL A 290 -12.77 13.35 11.44
CA VAL A 290 -13.79 13.64 12.47
C VAL A 290 -14.95 14.45 11.89
N ALA A 291 -14.68 15.47 11.08
CA ALA A 291 -15.74 16.23 10.42
C ALA A 291 -16.60 15.36 9.50
N ALA A 292 -15.97 14.43 8.74
CA ALA A 292 -16.67 13.49 7.88
C ALA A 292 -17.56 12.51 8.67
N VAL A 293 -17.08 11.96 9.79
CA VAL A 293 -17.88 11.10 10.69
C VAL A 293 -19.08 11.85 11.27
N GLU A 294 -18.93 13.15 11.57
CA GLU A 294 -20.00 14.02 12.03
C GLU A 294 -21.00 14.45 10.95
N GLY A 295 -20.81 13.97 9.71
CA GLY A 295 -21.67 14.35 8.56
C GLY A 295 -21.42 15.76 8.03
N ARG A 296 -20.30 16.38 8.41
CA ARG A 296 -19.86 17.68 7.91
C ARG A 296 -18.88 17.49 6.73
N LEU A 297 -18.59 18.59 6.05
CA LEU A 297 -17.55 18.58 5.01
C LEU A 297 -16.21 18.16 5.61
N GLY A 298 -15.54 17.17 5.00
CA GLY A 298 -14.27 16.62 5.44
C GLY A 298 -13.11 17.57 5.19
N GLU A 299 -13.07 18.66 5.92
CA GLU A 299 -12.03 19.69 5.86
C GLU A 299 -11.19 19.73 7.13
N PRO A 300 -9.86 19.88 7.01
CA PRO A 300 -8.99 20.11 8.16
C PRO A 300 -9.29 21.41 8.90
N ARG A 301 -9.09 21.40 10.21
CA ARG A 301 -9.11 22.61 11.03
C ARG A 301 -7.75 22.92 11.63
N ALA A 302 -7.55 24.19 12.00
CA ALA A 302 -6.37 24.59 12.74
C ALA A 302 -6.26 23.88 14.10
N ARG A 303 -5.05 23.67 14.57
CA ARG A 303 -4.70 23.14 15.89
C ARG A 303 -3.88 24.19 16.64
N PRO A 304 -4.08 24.45 17.93
CA PRO A 304 -5.06 23.84 18.86
C PRO A 304 -6.53 24.22 18.55
N PRO A 305 -7.53 23.51 19.11
CA PRO A 305 -7.42 22.38 20.04
C PRO A 305 -7.05 21.08 19.31
N ARG A 306 -6.36 20.17 20.01
CA ARG A 306 -6.05 18.82 19.51
C ARG A 306 -7.28 17.91 19.62
N LEU A 307 -7.28 16.75 18.92
CA LEU A 307 -8.38 15.78 19.04
C LEU A 307 -8.51 15.21 20.46
N ALA A 308 -7.39 15.09 21.18
CA ALA A 308 -7.38 14.69 22.58
C ALA A 308 -8.22 15.63 23.48
N GLU A 309 -8.34 16.90 23.12
CA GLU A 309 -9.10 17.90 23.83
C GLU A 309 -10.51 18.08 23.24
N LYS A 310 -10.58 18.16 21.90
CA LYS A 310 -11.81 18.44 21.15
C LYS A 310 -11.83 17.70 19.81
N GLY A 311 -12.23 16.44 19.86
CA GLY A 311 -12.39 15.54 18.71
C GLY A 311 -13.85 15.34 18.32
N LEU A 312 -14.26 14.08 18.19
CA LEU A 312 -15.60 13.68 17.73
C LEU A 312 -16.68 14.24 18.65
N TRP A 313 -17.64 14.96 18.06
CA TRP A 313 -18.70 15.72 18.75
C TRP A 313 -18.17 16.63 19.86
N GLY A 314 -16.97 17.16 19.68
CA GLY A 314 -16.33 18.05 20.63
C GLY A 314 -15.78 17.38 21.88
N LYS A 315 -15.65 16.06 21.91
CA LYS A 315 -15.21 15.23 23.03
C LYS A 315 -13.77 14.71 22.82
N PRO A 316 -13.06 14.32 23.90
CA PRO A 316 -11.74 13.73 23.79
C PRO A 316 -11.75 12.49 22.89
N THR A 317 -10.84 12.46 21.92
CA THR A 317 -10.83 11.41 20.90
C THR A 317 -9.42 10.93 20.59
N CYS A 318 -9.23 9.61 20.70
CA CYS A 318 -8.02 8.91 20.27
C CYS A 318 -8.20 8.37 18.86
N LEU A 319 -7.41 8.85 17.90
CA LEU A 319 -7.40 8.36 16.53
C LEU A 319 -6.07 7.70 16.23
N ASN A 320 -6.10 6.42 15.84
CA ASN A 320 -4.95 5.70 15.31
C ASN A 320 -5.31 5.00 14.00
N ASN A 321 -4.29 4.74 13.20
CA ASN A 321 -4.38 4.01 11.94
C ASN A 321 -4.61 2.50 12.19
N VAL A 322 -5.11 1.76 11.19
CA VAL A 322 -5.41 0.32 11.22
C VAL A 322 -4.20 -0.50 11.66
N GLU A 323 -3.04 -0.32 11.00
CA GLU A 323 -1.82 -1.06 11.34
C GLU A 323 -1.35 -0.77 12.76
N THR A 324 -1.56 0.46 13.26
CA THR A 324 -1.24 0.80 14.66
C THR A 324 -2.06 -0.03 15.62
N TRP A 325 -3.38 -0.14 15.40
CA TRP A 325 -4.26 -0.95 16.24
C TRP A 325 -3.91 -2.43 16.19
N ALA A 326 -3.62 -2.99 15.00
CA ALA A 326 -3.26 -4.39 14.83
C ALA A 326 -1.96 -4.81 15.54
N ASN A 327 -1.09 -3.85 15.88
CA ASN A 327 0.14 -4.09 16.65
C ASN A 327 -0.09 -4.15 18.17
N VAL A 328 -1.21 -3.63 18.69
CA VAL A 328 -1.45 -3.56 20.14
C VAL A 328 -1.63 -4.92 20.79
N PRO A 329 -2.46 -5.87 20.26
CA PRO A 329 -2.65 -7.17 20.88
C PRO A 329 -1.34 -7.96 21.11
N PRO A 330 -0.43 -8.12 20.13
CA PRO A 330 0.85 -8.81 20.36
C PRO A 330 1.76 -8.08 21.36
N ILE A 331 1.68 -6.74 21.47
CA ILE A 331 2.42 -5.99 22.48
C ILE A 331 1.93 -6.36 23.90
N ILE A 332 0.62 -6.40 24.12
CA ILE A 332 0.06 -6.75 25.43
C ILE A 332 0.32 -8.23 25.78
N ASN A 333 0.21 -9.14 24.81
CA ASN A 333 0.48 -10.56 25.03
C ASN A 333 1.93 -10.84 25.38
N ARG A 334 2.88 -10.30 24.61
CA ARG A 334 4.32 -10.61 24.72
C ARG A 334 5.10 -9.61 25.56
N GLY A 335 4.48 -8.46 25.91
CA GLY A 335 5.10 -7.37 26.65
C GLY A 335 5.76 -6.31 25.76
N GLY A 336 5.73 -5.06 26.23
CA GLY A 336 6.29 -3.91 25.51
C GLY A 336 7.78 -4.04 25.22
N ASN A 337 8.54 -4.62 26.16
CA ASN A 337 9.98 -4.86 25.99
C ASN A 337 10.30 -5.78 24.81
N TRP A 338 9.46 -6.78 24.53
CA TRP A 338 9.63 -7.64 23.37
C TRP A 338 9.57 -6.84 22.06
N PHE A 339 8.56 -5.98 21.92
CA PHE A 339 8.39 -5.16 20.72
C PHE A 339 9.50 -4.10 20.59
N ALA A 340 9.95 -3.54 21.71
CA ALA A 340 11.02 -2.55 21.78
C ALA A 340 12.40 -3.07 21.33
N GLN A 341 12.60 -4.40 21.31
CA GLN A 341 13.83 -5.02 20.79
C GLN A 341 13.88 -5.08 19.27
N ILE A 342 12.75 -4.87 18.59
CA ILE A 342 12.64 -4.91 17.14
C ILE A 342 12.74 -3.47 16.60
N GLY A 343 13.50 -3.29 15.52
CA GLY A 343 13.66 -1.98 14.88
C GLY A 343 14.90 -1.21 15.33
N THR A 344 14.89 0.11 15.08
CA THR A 344 15.98 1.02 15.44
C THR A 344 15.81 1.60 16.85
N GLU A 345 16.75 2.41 17.32
CA GLU A 345 16.65 3.05 18.63
C GLU A 345 15.39 3.91 18.77
N LYS A 346 15.00 4.67 17.74
CA LYS A 346 13.87 5.60 17.76
C LYS A 346 12.61 5.08 17.08
N SER A 347 12.75 4.12 16.17
CA SER A 347 11.66 3.55 15.38
C SER A 347 11.53 2.06 15.68
N LYS A 348 10.61 1.73 16.61
CA LYS A 348 10.42 0.36 17.12
C LYS A 348 9.41 -0.45 16.32
N GLY A 349 9.59 -1.79 16.36
CA GLY A 349 8.70 -2.75 15.75
C GLY A 349 8.89 -2.92 14.25
N THR A 350 7.85 -3.38 13.59
CA THR A 350 7.79 -3.60 12.14
C THR A 350 6.98 -2.52 11.42
N LYS A 351 7.09 -2.50 10.11
CA LYS A 351 6.23 -1.70 9.23
C LYS A 351 5.79 -2.53 8.03
N VAL A 352 4.53 -2.41 7.68
CA VAL A 352 3.99 -2.99 6.45
C VAL A 352 4.18 -2.01 5.29
N PHE A 353 4.76 -2.49 4.18
CA PHE A 353 4.92 -1.73 2.95
C PHE A 353 4.16 -2.37 1.79
N SER A 354 3.55 -1.54 0.95
CA SER A 354 3.13 -1.95 -0.38
C SER A 354 4.30 -1.72 -1.35
N LEU A 355 4.89 -2.79 -1.85
CA LEU A 355 5.98 -2.76 -2.80
C LEU A 355 5.43 -2.88 -4.22
N VAL A 356 5.50 -1.78 -4.98
CA VAL A 356 4.90 -1.67 -6.32
C VAL A 356 5.83 -0.95 -7.31
N GLY A 357 5.41 -0.83 -8.56
CA GLY A 357 6.17 -0.16 -9.61
C GLY A 357 7.07 -1.11 -10.39
N LYS A 358 8.29 -0.71 -10.69
CA LYS A 358 9.27 -1.46 -11.49
C LYS A 358 10.03 -2.47 -10.63
N ILE A 359 9.30 -3.46 -10.10
CA ILE A 359 9.81 -4.51 -9.22
C ILE A 359 9.30 -5.89 -9.69
N LYS A 360 10.10 -6.94 -9.53
CA LYS A 360 9.73 -8.30 -9.96
C LYS A 360 8.61 -8.88 -9.11
N SER A 361 8.68 -8.69 -7.78
CA SER A 361 7.71 -9.23 -6.83
C SER A 361 6.88 -8.11 -6.23
N THR A 362 5.74 -7.82 -6.85
CA THR A 362 4.76 -6.84 -6.33
C THR A 362 3.94 -7.46 -5.21
N GLY A 363 3.84 -6.76 -4.07
CA GLY A 363 3.04 -7.26 -2.95
C GLY A 363 3.19 -6.46 -1.67
N LEU A 364 2.68 -7.04 -0.57
CA LEU A 364 2.85 -6.52 0.78
C LEU A 364 4.01 -7.19 1.48
N VAL A 365 4.86 -6.40 2.08
CA VAL A 365 5.99 -6.86 2.87
C VAL A 365 5.95 -6.24 4.26
N GLU A 366 6.04 -7.07 5.30
CA GLU A 366 6.20 -6.59 6.67
C GLU A 366 7.62 -6.88 7.13
N VAL A 367 8.35 -5.83 7.49
CA VAL A 367 9.77 -5.89 7.82
C VAL A 367 10.07 -5.10 9.09
N PRO A 368 11.13 -5.45 9.84
CA PRO A 368 11.57 -4.65 10.97
C PRO A 368 12.02 -3.26 10.50
N MET A 369 11.71 -2.24 11.29
CA MET A 369 12.26 -0.91 11.08
C MET A 369 13.79 -0.97 11.08
N GLY A 370 14.44 -0.18 10.21
CA GLY A 370 15.90 -0.18 10.06
C GLY A 370 16.47 -1.15 9.03
N ILE A 371 15.62 -1.99 8.40
CA ILE A 371 16.01 -2.71 7.19
C ILE A 371 16.38 -1.71 6.08
N THR A 372 17.33 -2.03 5.21
CA THR A 372 17.71 -1.14 4.11
C THR A 372 16.72 -1.22 2.93
N LEU A 373 16.64 -0.13 2.15
CA LEU A 373 15.89 -0.15 0.89
C LEU A 373 16.44 -1.22 -0.06
N ARG A 374 17.75 -1.46 -0.05
CA ARG A 374 18.39 -2.52 -0.85
C ARG A 374 17.83 -3.89 -0.53
N GLU A 375 17.75 -4.24 0.75
CA GLU A 375 17.21 -5.54 1.19
C GLU A 375 15.74 -5.71 0.78
N ILE A 376 14.94 -4.64 0.94
CA ILE A 376 13.53 -4.69 0.53
C ILE A 376 13.39 -4.91 -0.98
N ILE A 377 14.17 -4.17 -1.79
CA ILE A 377 14.03 -4.18 -3.26
C ILE A 377 14.64 -5.44 -3.87
N TYR A 378 15.84 -5.81 -3.47
CA TYR A 378 16.56 -6.90 -4.11
C TYR A 378 16.33 -8.25 -3.44
N ASP A 379 16.40 -8.31 -2.12
CA ASP A 379 16.34 -9.58 -1.39
C ASP A 379 14.91 -10.08 -1.22
N ILE A 380 13.94 -9.17 -1.03
CA ILE A 380 12.52 -9.51 -0.91
C ILE A 380 11.82 -9.33 -2.25
N GLY A 381 11.95 -8.16 -2.88
CA GLY A 381 11.29 -7.81 -4.13
C GLY A 381 11.87 -8.46 -5.38
N GLY A 382 13.04 -9.12 -5.28
CA GLY A 382 13.70 -9.81 -6.40
C GLY A 382 14.35 -8.87 -7.42
N GLY A 383 14.44 -7.57 -7.14
CA GLY A 383 15.09 -6.57 -7.99
C GLY A 383 14.26 -6.08 -9.17
N ILE A 384 14.91 -5.33 -10.06
CA ILE A 384 14.28 -4.66 -11.19
C ILE A 384 14.06 -5.65 -12.35
N PRO A 385 12.88 -5.66 -13.00
CA PRO A 385 12.63 -6.54 -14.14
C PRO A 385 13.46 -6.16 -15.36
N GLY A 386 13.73 -7.12 -16.24
CA GLY A 386 14.42 -6.90 -17.52
C GLY A 386 15.91 -6.59 -17.41
N GLY A 387 16.53 -6.76 -16.23
CA GLY A 387 17.96 -6.44 -16.04
C GLY A 387 18.28 -4.94 -16.01
N LYS A 388 17.27 -4.10 -15.91
CA LYS A 388 17.41 -2.64 -15.80
C LYS A 388 17.96 -2.23 -14.44
N LYS A 389 18.49 -1.01 -14.38
CA LYS A 389 19.01 -0.43 -13.14
C LYS A 389 17.91 0.26 -12.35
N LEU A 390 18.03 0.21 -11.04
CA LEU A 390 17.22 1.03 -10.15
C LEU A 390 17.61 2.51 -10.35
N LYS A 391 16.64 3.38 -10.45
CA LYS A 391 16.83 4.82 -10.50
C LYS A 391 16.48 5.48 -9.17
N ALA A 392 15.28 5.23 -8.68
CA ALA A 392 14.80 5.81 -7.44
C ALA A 392 13.67 4.96 -6.81
N VAL A 393 13.36 5.28 -5.57
CA VAL A 393 12.21 4.76 -4.84
C VAL A 393 11.43 5.92 -4.25
N GLN A 394 10.15 6.03 -4.59
CA GLN A 394 9.23 6.92 -3.89
C GLN A 394 8.77 6.23 -2.61
N THR A 395 8.98 6.84 -1.46
CA THR A 395 8.45 6.39 -0.16
C THR A 395 7.48 7.41 0.40
N GLY A 396 6.55 6.98 1.24
CA GLY A 396 5.59 7.87 1.90
C GLY A 396 4.36 8.24 1.06
N GLY A 397 4.09 7.50 -0.02
CA GLY A 397 2.95 7.79 -0.89
C GLY A 397 3.16 9.01 -1.80
N PRO A 398 2.08 9.59 -2.38
CA PRO A 398 2.19 10.68 -3.36
C PRO A 398 2.75 11.98 -2.80
N SER A 399 2.66 12.19 -1.50
CA SER A 399 3.22 13.35 -0.80
C SER A 399 4.52 13.07 -0.06
N GLY A 400 5.11 11.89 -0.29
CA GLY A 400 6.47 11.55 0.16
C GLY A 400 7.54 12.04 -0.79
N GLY A 401 8.76 11.47 -0.70
CA GLY A 401 9.89 11.90 -1.54
C GLY A 401 10.53 10.75 -2.31
N CYS A 402 11.24 11.11 -3.37
CA CYS A 402 12.03 10.20 -4.17
C CYS A 402 13.44 10.04 -3.57
N ILE A 403 13.83 8.82 -3.26
CA ILE A 403 15.16 8.45 -2.77
C ILE A 403 15.94 7.86 -3.94
N PRO A 404 17.11 8.44 -4.32
CA PRO A 404 17.89 7.97 -5.45
C PRO A 404 18.66 6.68 -5.11
N ASN A 405 19.10 5.95 -6.16
CA ASN A 405 19.85 4.70 -6.01
C ASN A 405 21.12 4.83 -5.15
N GLU A 406 21.77 5.99 -5.13
CA GLU A 406 22.97 6.27 -4.34
C GLU A 406 22.71 6.18 -2.82
N LEU A 407 21.45 6.34 -2.41
CA LEU A 407 21.00 6.26 -1.02
C LEU A 407 20.26 4.96 -0.69
N ILE A 408 20.36 3.93 -1.52
CA ILE A 408 19.60 2.69 -1.36
C ILE A 408 19.97 1.90 -0.09
N ASP A 409 21.12 2.15 0.50
CA ASP A 409 21.60 1.50 1.73
C ASP A 409 21.14 2.23 3.01
N LEU A 410 20.33 3.29 2.87
CA LEU A 410 19.72 3.93 4.04
C LEU A 410 18.78 2.97 4.77
N PRO A 411 18.85 2.95 6.12
CA PRO A 411 17.87 2.24 6.92
C PRO A 411 16.48 2.88 6.77
N VAL A 412 15.47 2.04 6.65
CA VAL A 412 14.08 2.48 6.51
C VAL A 412 13.49 2.70 7.89
N ASP A 413 13.56 3.95 8.36
CA ASP A 413 12.92 4.40 9.59
C ASP A 413 12.40 5.85 9.47
N PHE A 414 11.69 6.35 10.47
CA PHE A 414 11.06 7.67 10.40
C PHE A 414 12.08 8.79 10.28
N GLU A 415 13.18 8.71 11.00
CA GLU A 415 14.21 9.74 11.05
C GLU A 415 14.99 9.81 9.75
N THR A 416 15.56 8.69 9.33
CA THR A 416 16.45 8.61 8.17
C THR A 416 15.74 8.98 6.87
N LEU A 417 14.49 8.51 6.68
CA LEU A 417 13.71 8.88 5.50
C LEU A 417 13.37 10.38 5.48
N THR A 418 13.11 10.98 6.65
CA THR A 418 12.86 12.42 6.76
C THR A 418 14.11 13.24 6.45
N GLU A 419 15.29 12.83 6.94
CA GLU A 419 16.58 13.48 6.65
C GLU A 419 16.93 13.42 5.16
N ALA A 420 16.53 12.33 4.48
CA ALA A 420 16.66 12.22 3.03
C ALA A 420 15.66 13.10 2.24
N GLY A 421 14.75 13.81 2.92
CA GLY A 421 13.73 14.66 2.31
C GLY A 421 12.45 13.92 1.92
N SER A 422 12.36 12.64 2.28
CA SER A 422 11.16 11.82 2.08
C SER A 422 10.39 11.65 3.41
N MET A 423 9.59 10.62 3.52
CA MET A 423 8.92 10.22 4.75
C MET A 423 8.58 8.73 4.72
N MET A 424 8.29 8.16 5.90
CA MET A 424 7.75 6.81 6.01
C MET A 424 6.36 6.72 5.37
N GLY A 425 5.53 7.71 5.58
CA GLY A 425 4.13 7.70 5.15
C GLY A 425 3.36 6.52 5.72
N SER A 426 2.28 6.16 5.05
CA SER A 426 1.49 4.97 5.38
C SER A 426 2.20 3.65 5.04
N GLY A 427 3.24 3.68 4.19
CA GLY A 427 4.01 2.50 3.75
C GLY A 427 3.96 2.25 2.24
N GLY A 428 3.48 3.22 1.46
CA GLY A 428 3.58 3.16 0.00
C GLY A 428 5.03 3.23 -0.46
N MET A 429 5.46 2.28 -1.31
CA MET A 429 6.81 2.21 -1.85
C MET A 429 6.74 1.93 -3.36
N VAL A 430 7.06 2.93 -4.19
CA VAL A 430 7.02 2.83 -5.65
C VAL A 430 8.44 2.80 -6.21
N VAL A 431 8.81 1.67 -6.79
CA VAL A 431 10.14 1.45 -7.36
C VAL A 431 10.19 1.93 -8.81
N MET A 432 11.24 2.64 -9.18
CA MET A 432 11.44 3.26 -10.50
C MET A 432 12.75 2.81 -11.11
N ASP A 433 12.72 2.44 -12.40
CA ASP A 433 13.89 2.04 -13.17
C ASP A 433 14.50 3.21 -13.95
N GLU A 434 15.60 2.94 -14.67
CA GLU A 434 16.35 3.91 -15.47
C GLU A 434 15.54 4.58 -16.59
N ASP A 435 14.43 3.97 -17.03
CA ASP A 435 13.53 4.52 -18.06
C ASP A 435 12.45 5.46 -17.48
N THR A 436 12.52 5.78 -16.20
CA THR A 436 11.55 6.66 -15.53
C THR A 436 12.03 8.11 -15.59
N CYS A 437 11.18 9.03 -16.04
CA CYS A 437 11.45 10.47 -16.00
C CYS A 437 11.07 11.05 -14.63
N MET A 438 12.04 11.64 -13.93
CA MET A 438 11.81 12.14 -12.57
C MET A 438 11.00 13.45 -12.55
N VAL A 439 11.03 14.22 -13.64
CA VAL A 439 10.20 15.43 -13.80
C VAL A 439 8.72 15.03 -13.97
N ASP A 440 8.45 14.00 -14.77
CA ASP A 440 7.11 13.50 -14.96
C ASP A 440 6.58 12.80 -13.70
N VAL A 441 7.44 12.13 -12.94
CA VAL A 441 7.10 11.56 -11.62
C VAL A 441 6.67 12.67 -10.65
N ALA A 442 7.41 13.76 -10.55
CA ALA A 442 7.04 14.91 -9.72
C ALA A 442 5.68 15.49 -10.17
N ARG A 443 5.48 15.65 -11.47
CA ARG A 443 4.21 16.12 -12.05
C ARG A 443 3.05 15.18 -11.72
N TYR A 444 3.25 13.87 -11.83
CA TYR A 444 2.22 12.86 -11.56
C TYR A 444 1.77 12.89 -10.09
N PHE A 445 2.70 12.84 -9.15
CA PHE A 445 2.37 12.85 -7.72
C PHE A 445 1.79 14.19 -7.26
N LEU A 446 2.30 15.29 -7.80
CA LEU A 446 1.74 16.62 -7.50
C LEU A 446 0.34 16.77 -8.09
N GLY A 447 0.07 16.23 -9.28
CA GLY A 447 -1.26 16.19 -9.88
C GLY A 447 -2.27 15.50 -8.95
N PHE A 448 -1.90 14.33 -8.41
CA PHE A 448 -2.74 13.65 -7.42
C PHE A 448 -3.02 14.52 -6.19
N THR A 449 -1.99 15.13 -5.60
CA THR A 449 -2.18 15.97 -4.39
C THR A 449 -2.96 17.24 -4.67
N GLN A 450 -2.86 17.79 -5.87
CA GLN A 450 -3.66 18.94 -6.32
C GLN A 450 -5.14 18.55 -6.45
N ASP A 451 -5.45 17.42 -7.10
CA ASP A 451 -6.82 16.91 -7.27
C ASP A 451 -7.48 16.58 -5.92
N GLU A 452 -6.70 16.10 -4.94
CA GLU A 452 -7.16 15.73 -3.61
C GLU A 452 -7.14 16.90 -2.59
N SER A 453 -6.74 18.09 -3.02
CA SER A 453 -6.78 19.28 -2.17
C SER A 453 -8.21 19.66 -1.82
N CYS A 454 -8.51 19.86 -0.53
CA CYS A 454 -9.83 20.35 -0.10
C CYS A 454 -10.11 21.81 -0.50
N GLY A 455 -9.10 22.53 -1.01
CA GLY A 455 -9.22 23.92 -1.44
C GLY A 455 -9.30 24.96 -0.31
N LYS A 456 -9.24 24.56 0.96
CA LYS A 456 -9.47 25.46 2.10
C LYS A 456 -8.41 26.53 2.27
N CYS A 457 -7.12 26.15 2.30
CA CYS A 457 -6.05 27.12 2.48
C CYS A 457 -5.43 27.53 1.14
N THR A 458 -5.18 28.82 0.98
CA THR A 458 -4.64 29.40 -0.27
C THR A 458 -3.30 28.80 -0.69
N PRO A 459 -2.30 28.58 0.21
CA PRO A 459 -1.02 28.01 -0.21
C PRO A 459 -1.16 26.64 -0.90
N CYS A 460 -1.97 25.74 -0.35
CA CYS A 460 -2.23 24.43 -0.96
C CYS A 460 -3.01 24.59 -2.27
N ARG A 461 -4.18 25.28 -2.24
CA ARG A 461 -5.09 25.39 -3.40
C ARG A 461 -4.41 26.02 -4.62
N GLU A 462 -3.76 27.17 -4.44
CA GLU A 462 -3.16 27.91 -5.55
C GLU A 462 -1.72 27.43 -5.83
N GLY A 463 -0.96 27.12 -4.76
CA GLY A 463 0.44 26.74 -4.91
C GLY A 463 0.63 25.37 -5.57
N THR A 464 -0.19 24.36 -5.23
CA THR A 464 -0.10 23.05 -5.91
C THR A 464 -0.47 23.15 -7.38
N LYS A 465 -1.47 23.98 -7.71
CA LYS A 465 -1.85 24.24 -9.10
C LYS A 465 -0.72 24.93 -9.87
N LEU A 466 -0.16 26.00 -9.31
CA LEU A 466 0.95 26.71 -9.96
C LEU A 466 2.17 25.81 -10.19
N MET A 467 2.55 25.01 -9.19
CA MET A 467 3.64 24.04 -9.37
C MET A 467 3.33 23.02 -10.47
N LEU A 468 2.08 22.53 -10.54
CA LEU A 468 1.66 21.56 -11.56
C LEU A 468 1.68 22.18 -12.97
N ASP A 469 1.23 23.43 -13.11
CA ASP A 469 1.27 24.16 -14.37
C ASP A 469 2.73 24.34 -14.85
N ILE A 470 3.66 24.68 -13.93
CA ILE A 470 5.09 24.79 -14.25
C ILE A 470 5.67 23.43 -14.67
N LEU A 471 5.43 22.35 -13.92
CA LEU A 471 5.92 21.03 -14.28
C LEU A 471 5.36 20.54 -15.62
N THR A 472 4.10 20.84 -15.90
CA THR A 472 3.47 20.54 -17.20
C THR A 472 4.15 21.30 -18.31
N LYS A 473 4.41 22.60 -18.12
CA LYS A 473 5.14 23.45 -19.07
C LYS A 473 6.56 22.89 -19.35
N ILE A 474 7.26 22.41 -18.32
CA ILE A 474 8.60 21.79 -18.45
C ILE A 474 8.53 20.49 -19.24
N THR A 475 7.57 19.59 -18.90
CA THR A 475 7.42 18.29 -19.59
C THR A 475 6.92 18.43 -21.03
N ASP A 476 6.24 19.54 -21.35
CA ASP A 476 5.81 19.89 -22.71
C ASP A 476 6.86 20.62 -23.53
N GLY A 477 8.06 20.90 -22.95
CA GLY A 477 9.19 21.50 -23.64
C GLY A 477 9.14 23.03 -23.75
N HIS A 478 8.31 23.67 -22.94
CA HIS A 478 8.13 25.12 -22.89
C HIS A 478 8.65 25.76 -21.59
N GLY A 479 9.24 24.94 -20.71
CA GLY A 479 9.80 25.40 -19.44
C GLY A 479 11.03 26.29 -19.63
N THR A 480 11.22 27.22 -18.70
CA THR A 480 12.36 28.14 -18.65
C THR A 480 13.09 27.99 -17.31
N MET A 481 14.30 28.57 -17.22
CA MET A 481 15.05 28.63 -15.95
C MET A 481 14.30 29.43 -14.87
N GLU A 482 13.59 30.49 -15.27
CA GLU A 482 12.74 31.28 -14.37
C GLU A 482 11.57 30.44 -13.82
N ASP A 483 10.98 29.58 -14.65
CA ASP A 483 9.98 28.60 -14.20
C ASP A 483 10.56 27.64 -13.15
N LEU A 484 11.79 27.18 -13.33
CA LEU A 484 12.47 26.27 -12.38
C LEU A 484 12.73 26.93 -11.02
N GLU A 485 13.19 28.19 -11.02
CA GLU A 485 13.39 28.98 -9.82
C GLU A 485 12.08 29.24 -9.10
N SER A 486 11.03 29.63 -9.83
CA SER A 486 9.67 29.82 -9.31
C SER A 486 9.09 28.54 -8.72
N LEU A 487 9.30 27.38 -9.37
CA LEU A 487 8.87 26.08 -8.87
C LEU A 487 9.47 25.78 -7.49
N GLU A 488 10.77 26.01 -7.33
CA GLU A 488 11.48 25.76 -6.06
C GLU A 488 11.03 26.70 -4.95
N GLU A 489 10.80 27.98 -5.25
CA GLU A 489 10.31 28.98 -4.30
C GLU A 489 8.87 28.66 -3.85
N VAL A 490 7.96 28.43 -4.79
CA VAL A 490 6.55 28.10 -4.49
C VAL A 490 6.45 26.80 -3.69
N ALA A 491 7.26 25.78 -4.02
CA ALA A 491 7.31 24.54 -3.29
C ALA A 491 7.64 24.76 -1.79
N LYS A 492 8.63 25.59 -1.48
CA LYS A 492 9.00 25.96 -0.11
C LYS A 492 7.86 26.69 0.61
N ILE A 493 7.26 27.69 -0.05
CA ILE A 493 6.13 28.44 0.51
C ILE A 493 4.96 27.52 0.83
N VAL A 494 4.59 26.62 -0.08
CA VAL A 494 3.48 25.67 0.15
C VAL A 494 3.77 24.74 1.32
N ALA A 495 5.01 24.21 1.41
CA ALA A 495 5.44 23.36 2.52
C ALA A 495 5.34 24.05 3.88
N GLU A 496 5.74 25.31 3.97
CA GLU A 496 5.83 26.05 5.23
C GLU A 496 4.50 26.66 5.69
N THR A 497 3.59 26.98 4.77
CA THR A 497 2.42 27.81 5.08
C THR A 497 1.08 27.09 4.94
N SER A 498 1.05 25.84 4.46
CA SER A 498 -0.18 25.07 4.35
C SER A 498 -0.76 24.65 5.71
N LEU A 499 -2.08 24.51 5.79
CA LEU A 499 -2.81 24.26 7.02
C LEU A 499 -2.63 22.83 7.57
N CYS A 500 -2.53 21.81 6.70
CA CYS A 500 -2.52 20.39 7.07
C CYS A 500 -1.43 19.61 6.36
N GLY A 501 -1.25 18.33 6.77
CA GLY A 501 -0.24 17.43 6.24
C GLY A 501 -0.27 17.26 4.73
N LEU A 502 -1.44 17.27 4.08
CA LEU A 502 -1.52 17.16 2.63
C LEU A 502 -0.76 18.32 1.96
N GLY A 503 -1.08 19.56 2.33
CA GLY A 503 -0.43 20.72 1.71
C GLY A 503 1.04 20.86 2.09
N THR A 504 1.42 20.63 3.37
CA THR A 504 2.82 20.75 3.80
C THR A 504 3.73 19.70 3.19
N SER A 505 3.20 18.53 2.78
CA SER A 505 3.99 17.47 2.17
C SER A 505 3.82 17.35 0.64
N ALA A 506 2.80 17.97 0.05
CA ALA A 506 2.60 17.95 -1.42
C ALA A 506 3.84 18.36 -2.24
N PRO A 507 4.69 19.31 -1.80
CA PRO A 507 5.91 19.68 -2.52
C PRO A 507 7.05 18.66 -2.44
N ASN A 508 7.02 17.66 -1.54
CA ASN A 508 8.16 16.76 -1.33
C ASN A 508 8.63 16.03 -2.60
N PRO A 509 7.75 15.49 -3.48
CA PRO A 509 8.19 14.89 -4.73
C PRO A 509 8.95 15.89 -5.62
N VAL A 510 8.50 17.16 -5.65
CA VAL A 510 9.15 18.23 -6.41
C VAL A 510 10.52 18.56 -5.81
N LEU A 511 10.58 18.82 -4.50
CA LEU A 511 11.80 19.19 -3.80
C LEU A 511 12.88 18.10 -3.84
N THR A 512 12.47 16.82 -3.69
CA THR A 512 13.42 15.70 -3.75
C THR A 512 13.89 15.40 -5.16
N THR A 513 13.04 15.50 -6.17
CA THR A 513 13.49 15.35 -7.57
C THR A 513 14.37 16.52 -8.02
N LEU A 514 14.11 17.75 -7.58
CA LEU A 514 15.03 18.88 -7.79
C LEU A 514 16.37 18.68 -7.08
N ARG A 515 16.37 18.12 -5.86
CA ARG A 515 17.59 17.86 -5.08
C ARG A 515 18.48 16.80 -5.71
N TYR A 516 17.89 15.69 -6.19
CA TYR A 516 18.64 14.51 -6.60
C TYR A 516 18.72 14.31 -8.11
N PHE A 517 17.84 14.93 -8.89
CA PHE A 517 17.72 14.74 -10.35
C PHE A 517 17.62 16.07 -11.10
N ARG A 518 18.29 17.13 -10.59
CA ARG A 518 18.26 18.47 -11.19
C ARG A 518 18.69 18.45 -12.66
N ASP A 519 19.63 17.57 -13.02
CA ASP A 519 20.11 17.42 -14.38
C ASP A 519 19.01 17.04 -15.38
N GLU A 520 17.99 16.27 -14.93
CA GLU A 520 16.85 15.95 -15.79
C GLU A 520 16.00 17.21 -16.08
N TYR A 521 15.79 18.07 -15.08
CA TYR A 521 15.09 19.34 -15.29
C TYR A 521 15.85 20.22 -16.28
N LEU A 522 17.18 20.35 -16.14
CA LEU A 522 18.00 21.09 -17.06
C LEU A 522 17.97 20.50 -18.48
N ALA A 523 17.98 19.17 -18.61
CA ALA A 523 17.83 18.51 -19.91
C ALA A 523 16.50 18.83 -20.59
N HIS A 524 15.40 18.90 -19.83
CA HIS A 524 14.09 19.27 -20.36
C HIS A 524 14.02 20.74 -20.79
N ILE A 525 14.64 21.64 -20.01
CA ILE A 525 14.59 23.10 -20.22
C ILE A 525 15.59 23.55 -21.28
N GLU A 526 16.88 23.22 -21.11
CA GLU A 526 17.98 23.75 -21.95
C GLU A 526 18.19 22.91 -23.21
N ALA A 527 18.19 21.57 -23.08
CA ALA A 527 18.42 20.68 -24.21
C ALA A 527 17.14 20.25 -24.94
N HIS A 528 15.96 20.61 -24.42
CA HIS A 528 14.66 20.18 -24.94
C HIS A 528 14.58 18.65 -25.16
N LYS A 529 15.13 17.88 -24.22
CA LYS A 529 15.17 16.41 -24.24
C LYS A 529 14.69 15.80 -22.94
N CYS A 530 13.92 14.72 -23.04
CA CYS A 530 13.62 13.85 -21.92
C CYS A 530 14.61 12.67 -21.92
N PRO A 531 15.54 12.55 -20.96
CA PRO A 531 16.52 11.46 -20.96
C PRO A 531 15.90 10.05 -20.89
N ALA A 532 14.70 9.95 -20.29
CA ALA A 532 13.93 8.70 -20.19
C ALA A 532 12.94 8.49 -21.34
N HIS A 533 12.86 9.40 -22.28
CA HIS A 533 11.92 9.37 -23.43
C HIS A 533 10.43 9.25 -23.04
N VAL A 534 10.06 9.64 -21.83
CA VAL A 534 8.68 9.60 -21.32
C VAL A 534 7.87 10.82 -21.80
N CYS A 535 8.49 12.01 -21.80
CA CYS A 535 7.83 13.26 -22.13
C CYS A 535 7.71 13.40 -23.67
N ARG A 536 6.55 13.02 -24.19
CA ARG A 536 6.31 12.88 -25.64
C ARG A 536 6.63 14.12 -26.46
N GLN A 537 6.37 15.32 -25.92
CA GLN A 537 6.61 16.58 -26.61
C GLN A 537 8.11 16.90 -26.80
N LEU A 538 8.97 16.31 -25.96
CA LEU A 538 10.42 16.44 -26.01
C LEU A 538 11.10 15.36 -26.87
N ASN A 539 10.34 14.36 -27.31
CA ASN A 539 10.89 13.28 -28.12
C ASN A 539 10.85 13.63 -29.62
N THR A 540 11.81 13.10 -30.36
CA THR A 540 11.77 12.98 -31.81
C THR A 540 11.52 11.53 -32.20
N TYR A 541 10.76 11.34 -33.26
CA TYR A 541 10.39 9.99 -33.70
C TYR A 541 10.97 9.74 -35.10
N ARG A 542 11.69 8.65 -35.23
CA ARG A 542 12.29 8.21 -36.50
C ARG A 542 11.96 6.75 -36.76
N ILE A 543 11.70 6.41 -38.00
CA ILE A 543 11.53 5.01 -38.40
C ILE A 543 12.87 4.46 -38.91
N ASP A 544 13.34 3.39 -38.29
CA ASP A 544 14.50 2.65 -38.76
C ASP A 544 14.16 1.98 -40.11
N PRO A 545 14.83 2.37 -41.20
CA PRO A 545 14.49 1.89 -42.50
C PRO A 545 14.78 0.39 -42.68
N GLU A 546 15.84 -0.13 -42.04
CA GLU A 546 16.22 -1.54 -42.13
C GLU A 546 15.24 -2.42 -41.37
N VAL A 547 14.92 -2.12 -40.15
CA VAL A 547 13.97 -2.86 -39.33
C VAL A 547 12.58 -2.82 -39.96
N CYS A 548 12.14 -1.63 -40.44
CA CYS A 548 10.87 -1.46 -41.11
C CYS A 548 10.68 -2.35 -42.32
N VAL A 549 11.73 -2.49 -43.17
CA VAL A 549 11.67 -3.32 -44.41
C VAL A 549 11.96 -4.78 -44.11
N GLN A 550 13.02 -5.08 -43.35
CA GLN A 550 13.46 -6.48 -43.14
C GLN A 550 12.50 -7.28 -42.25
N ARG A 551 11.93 -6.67 -41.22
CA ARG A 551 11.01 -7.33 -40.30
C ARG A 551 9.54 -7.00 -40.57
N GLY A 552 9.24 -5.76 -40.92
CA GLY A 552 7.90 -5.25 -41.11
C GLY A 552 7.40 -5.23 -42.54
N HIS A 553 8.24 -5.53 -43.52
CA HIS A 553 7.92 -5.47 -44.98
C HIS A 553 7.22 -4.17 -45.38
N GLY A 554 7.53 -3.03 -44.72
CA GLY A 554 6.87 -1.77 -44.95
C GLY A 554 5.34 -1.87 -44.78
N CYS A 555 4.87 -2.48 -43.66
CA CYS A 555 3.47 -2.90 -43.45
C CYS A 555 2.44 -1.73 -43.46
N GLY A 556 2.89 -0.49 -43.17
CA GLY A 556 2.09 0.73 -43.23
C GLY A 556 1.08 0.91 -42.08
N VAL A 557 1.13 0.08 -41.01
CA VAL A 557 0.23 0.24 -39.86
C VAL A 557 0.41 1.61 -39.20
N CYS A 558 1.65 2.00 -38.91
CA CYS A 558 1.96 3.32 -38.34
C CYS A 558 1.47 4.49 -39.20
N LYS A 559 1.51 4.35 -40.53
CA LYS A 559 0.99 5.36 -41.50
C LYS A 559 -0.55 5.47 -41.41
N ARG A 560 -1.25 4.32 -41.33
CA ARG A 560 -2.71 4.27 -41.27
C ARG A 560 -3.24 4.85 -39.96
N GLU A 561 -2.57 4.53 -38.85
CA GLU A 561 -3.01 4.94 -37.51
C GLU A 561 -2.50 6.34 -37.08
N CYS A 562 -1.70 7.00 -37.91
CA CYS A 562 -1.21 8.36 -37.61
C CYS A 562 -2.34 9.38 -37.72
N PRO A 563 -2.74 10.05 -36.62
CA PRO A 563 -3.84 11.02 -36.63
C PRO A 563 -3.55 12.23 -37.53
N GLU A 564 -2.29 12.69 -37.57
CA GLU A 564 -1.85 13.86 -38.36
C GLU A 564 -1.42 13.50 -39.78
N LYS A 565 -1.52 12.21 -40.17
CA LYS A 565 -1.01 11.74 -41.47
C LYS A 565 0.43 12.15 -41.76
N ALA A 566 1.22 12.27 -40.71
CA ALA A 566 2.63 12.68 -40.76
C ALA A 566 3.56 11.57 -41.29
N ILE A 567 3.07 10.34 -41.48
CA ILE A 567 3.89 9.19 -41.93
C ILE A 567 3.59 8.87 -43.38
N PHE A 568 4.64 8.81 -44.18
CA PHE A 568 4.56 8.49 -45.60
C PHE A 568 5.53 7.35 -45.97
N GLY A 569 5.23 6.66 -47.04
CA GLY A 569 5.94 5.50 -47.55
C GLY A 569 4.98 4.56 -48.28
N GLU A 570 5.52 3.64 -49.06
CA GLU A 570 4.76 2.64 -49.77
C GLU A 570 5.02 1.24 -49.20
N LYS A 571 4.16 0.27 -49.55
CA LYS A 571 4.32 -1.13 -49.18
C LYS A 571 5.68 -1.65 -49.66
N ASN A 572 6.38 -2.41 -48.84
CA ASN A 572 7.73 -2.93 -49.07
C ASN A 572 8.84 -1.86 -49.15
N GLN A 573 8.55 -0.61 -48.77
CA GLN A 573 9.53 0.46 -48.64
C GLN A 573 9.58 0.98 -47.19
N PRO A 574 10.71 1.58 -46.79
CA PRO A 574 10.79 2.18 -45.45
C PRO A 574 9.86 3.38 -45.37
N HIS A 575 9.05 3.41 -44.29
CA HIS A 575 8.25 4.58 -43.98
C HIS A 575 9.11 5.67 -43.35
N LYS A 576 8.69 6.92 -43.48
CA LYS A 576 9.34 8.11 -42.92
C LYS A 576 8.30 8.99 -42.21
N ILE A 577 8.75 9.70 -41.19
CA ILE A 577 7.93 10.67 -40.45
C ILE A 577 8.26 12.08 -40.91
N ASP A 578 7.24 12.84 -41.30
CA ASP A 578 7.34 14.27 -41.53
C ASP A 578 7.24 14.99 -40.18
N ILE A 579 8.38 15.42 -39.66
CA ILE A 579 8.50 16.04 -38.34
C ILE A 579 7.68 17.33 -38.27
N SER A 580 7.51 18.05 -39.39
CA SER A 580 6.76 19.30 -39.42
C SER A 580 5.25 19.11 -39.21
N LYS A 581 4.73 17.90 -39.49
CA LYS A 581 3.33 17.52 -39.31
C LYS A 581 3.10 16.67 -38.07
N CYS A 582 4.17 16.18 -37.47
CA CYS A 582 4.09 15.25 -36.35
C CYS A 582 3.71 16.00 -35.05
N ASN A 583 2.55 15.67 -34.46
CA ASN A 583 2.13 16.19 -33.15
C ASN A 583 2.74 15.42 -31.97
N LYS A 584 3.70 14.52 -32.23
CA LYS A 584 4.43 13.74 -31.21
C LYS A 584 3.56 12.84 -30.31
N CYS A 585 2.39 12.41 -30.77
CA CYS A 585 1.45 11.61 -29.99
C CYS A 585 1.97 10.21 -29.58
N GLY A 586 3.02 9.70 -30.24
CA GLY A 586 3.60 8.37 -29.93
C GLY A 586 2.84 7.15 -30.51
N THR A 587 1.67 7.35 -31.13
CA THR A 587 0.84 6.25 -31.68
C THR A 587 1.62 5.33 -32.60
N CYS A 588 2.56 5.87 -33.37
CA CYS A 588 3.40 5.06 -34.28
C CYS A 588 4.33 4.09 -33.55
N VAL A 589 4.77 4.42 -32.33
CA VAL A 589 5.56 3.54 -31.46
C VAL A 589 4.68 2.41 -30.95
N ASP A 590 3.51 2.76 -30.38
CA ASP A 590 2.58 1.81 -29.77
C ASP A 590 2.05 0.78 -30.80
N MET A 591 1.88 1.21 -32.05
CA MET A 591 1.35 0.38 -33.14
C MET A 591 2.40 -0.41 -33.92
N CYS A 592 3.68 -0.20 -33.66
CA CYS A 592 4.75 -0.87 -34.40
C CYS A 592 5.15 -2.20 -33.77
N HIS A 593 4.55 -3.31 -34.20
CA HIS A 593 4.88 -4.66 -33.70
C HIS A 593 6.33 -5.11 -33.98
N PHE A 594 7.07 -4.37 -34.80
CA PHE A 594 8.46 -4.69 -35.18
C PHE A 594 9.49 -3.85 -34.45
N ASN A 595 9.07 -2.93 -33.59
CA ASN A 595 9.94 -1.96 -32.91
C ASN A 595 10.83 -1.16 -33.89
N ALA A 596 10.29 -0.82 -35.06
CA ALA A 596 11.01 -0.05 -36.07
C ALA A 596 10.95 1.46 -35.82
N VAL A 597 10.11 1.94 -34.89
CA VAL A 597 10.06 3.36 -34.53
C VAL A 597 11.02 3.60 -33.39
N ILE A 598 12.03 4.42 -33.65
CA ILE A 598 13.03 4.87 -32.67
C ILE A 598 12.53 6.16 -32.04
N VAL A 599 12.66 6.26 -30.74
CA VAL A 599 12.39 7.46 -29.94
C VAL A 599 13.74 8.04 -29.53
N GLU A 600 13.98 9.31 -29.86
CA GLU A 600 15.23 10.04 -29.57
C GLU A 600 14.95 11.31 -28.80
#